data_c7bc8649d08bb8b52baec71bd7ae48d3
#
_entry.id   c7bc8649d08bb8b52baec71bd7ae48d3
#
_cell.length_a   1.000
_cell.length_b   1.000
_cell.length_c   1.000
_cell.angle_alpha   90.00
_cell.angle_beta   90.00
_cell.angle_gamma   90.00
#
_symmetry.space_group_name_H-M   'P 1'
#
loop_
_entity.id
_entity.type
_entity.pdbx_description
1 polymer ?
#
loop_
_entity_poly.entity_id
_entity_poly.type
_entity_poly.pdbx_seq_one_letter_code
_entity_poly.pdbx_strand_id
1 'polypeptide(L)' 'MFLIDEENRIIHDMSFVKYECHIDKIPQDKRRKVYTLDQVKRMCDSQAQPRYMGCKYCLSEYYEIDLTSLFH' A
#
# COMPACT_ATOMS: atom_id res chain seq x y z
N MET A 1 3.13 -11.72 3.98
CA MET A 1 3.92 -10.60 4.47
C MET A 1 3.71 -9.40 3.56
N PHE A 2 3.58 -8.23 4.16
CA PHE A 2 3.38 -6.99 3.42
C PHE A 2 4.61 -6.12 3.58
N LEU A 3 5.01 -5.46 2.51
CA LEU A 3 6.12 -4.52 2.52
C LEU A 3 5.57 -3.11 2.35
N ILE A 4 5.92 -2.23 3.28
CA ILE A 4 5.43 -0.86 3.29
C ILE A 4 6.49 0.06 2.71
N ASP A 5 6.09 0.83 1.71
CA ASP A 5 6.89 1.93 1.19
C ASP A 5 6.53 3.17 2.00
N GLU A 6 7.37 3.51 2.98
CA GLU A 6 7.12 4.64 3.87
C GLU A 6 7.27 5.98 3.16
N GLU A 7 8.00 6.01 2.05
CA GLU A 7 8.19 7.24 1.30
C GLU A 7 6.92 7.65 0.58
N ASN A 8 6.27 6.69 -0.09
CA ASN A 8 5.06 6.94 -0.88
C ASN A 8 3.79 6.47 -0.18
N ARG A 9 3.91 5.86 1.01
CA ARG A 9 2.80 5.34 1.80
C ARG A 9 1.99 4.30 1.04
N ILE A 10 2.69 3.37 0.40
CA ILE A 10 2.10 2.29 -0.38
C ILE A 10 2.41 0.96 0.30
N ILE A 11 1.41 0.09 0.36
CA ILE A 11 1.55 -1.25 0.94
C ILE A 11 1.57 -2.26 -0.20
N HIS A 12 2.58 -3.12 -0.21
CA HIS A 12 2.71 -4.20 -1.21
C HIS A 12 2.46 -5.54 -0.55
N ASP A 13 1.68 -6.41 -1.21
CA ASP A 13 1.51 -7.80 -0.79
C ASP A 13 2.60 -8.63 -1.46
N MET A 14 3.58 -9.08 -0.69
CA MET A 14 4.73 -9.78 -1.21
C MET A 14 4.39 -11.18 -1.74
N SER A 15 3.19 -11.68 -1.45
CA SER A 15 2.70 -12.94 -2.03
C SER A 15 2.24 -12.77 -3.47
N PHE A 16 1.94 -11.54 -3.88
CA PHE A 16 1.43 -11.25 -5.23
C PHE A 16 2.24 -10.15 -5.93
N VAL A 17 3.44 -9.89 -5.45
CA VAL A 17 4.28 -8.82 -5.99
C VAL A 17 4.56 -9.06 -7.47
N LYS A 18 4.54 -7.96 -8.24
CA LYS A 18 4.79 -7.97 -9.69
C LYS A 18 5.92 -7.02 -10.03
N TYR A 19 6.45 -7.16 -11.23
CA TYR A 19 7.51 -6.27 -11.72
C TYR A 19 7.08 -4.81 -11.64
N GLU A 20 5.83 -4.52 -11.98
CA GLU A 20 5.28 -3.16 -12.00
C GLU A 20 5.22 -2.52 -10.62
N CYS A 21 5.35 -3.29 -9.55
CA CYS A 21 5.37 -2.75 -8.19
C CYS A 21 6.65 -1.99 -7.87
N HIS A 22 7.73 -2.24 -8.61
CA HIS A 22 9.02 -1.55 -8.47
C HIS A 22 9.56 -1.60 -7.03
N ILE A 23 9.47 -2.77 -6.40
CA ILE A 23 9.93 -2.95 -5.02
C ILE A 23 11.40 -2.58 -4.87
N ASP A 24 12.21 -2.89 -5.89
CA ASP A 24 13.64 -2.61 -5.89
C ASP A 24 13.96 -1.12 -5.82
N LYS A 25 13.01 -0.26 -6.13
CA LYS A 25 13.21 1.19 -6.12
C LYS A 25 12.88 1.83 -4.77
N ILE A 26 12.36 1.06 -3.81
CA ILE A 26 12.07 1.58 -2.49
C ILE A 26 13.39 1.70 -1.71
N PRO A 27 13.72 2.90 -1.19
CA PRO A 27 14.94 3.05 -0.38
C PRO A 27 14.92 2.11 0.83
N GLN A 28 16.09 1.57 1.20
CA GLN A 28 16.19 0.59 2.28
C GLN A 28 15.67 1.14 3.61
N ASP A 29 15.95 2.40 3.89
CA ASP A 29 15.52 3.03 5.14
C ASP A 29 14.04 3.41 5.14
N LYS A 30 13.34 3.22 4.01
CA LYS A 30 11.92 3.50 3.89
C LYS A 30 11.08 2.22 3.79
N ARG A 31 11.66 1.06 4.07
CA ARG A 31 10.96 -0.22 4.02
C ARG A 31 10.55 -0.65 5.41
N ARG A 32 9.31 -1.08 5.57
CA ARG A 32 8.82 -1.67 6.82
C ARG A 32 8.02 -2.92 6.49
N LYS A 33 8.19 -3.96 7.29
CA LYS A 33 7.47 -5.22 7.11
C LYS A 33 6.27 -5.26 8.06
N VAL A 34 5.15 -5.73 7.52
CA VAL A 34 3.93 -5.94 8.28
C VAL A 34 3.44 -7.35 7.97
N TYR A 35 2.98 -8.08 8.98
CA TYR A 35 2.70 -9.50 8.84
C TYR A 35 1.22 -9.85 8.93
N THR A 36 0.36 -8.93 9.33
CA THR A 36 -1.07 -9.21 9.48
C THR A 36 -1.90 -8.29 8.61
N LEU A 37 -3.00 -8.83 8.10
CA LEU A 37 -3.96 -8.06 7.32
C LEU A 37 -4.65 -7.01 8.18
N ASP A 38 -4.85 -7.28 9.46
CA ASP A 38 -5.47 -6.32 10.37
C ASP A 38 -4.67 -5.02 10.45
N GLN A 39 -3.34 -5.13 10.47
CA GLN A 39 -2.48 -3.94 10.46
C GLN A 39 -2.64 -3.16 9.16
N VAL A 40 -2.73 -3.89 8.03
CA VAL A 40 -2.94 -3.26 6.73
C VAL A 40 -4.27 -2.51 6.71
N LYS A 41 -5.32 -3.12 7.21
CA LYS A 41 -6.64 -2.50 7.26
C LYS A 41 -6.63 -1.21 8.07
N ARG A 42 -5.94 -1.21 9.21
CA ARG A 42 -5.83 -0.01 10.04
C ARG A 42 -5.06 1.09 9.35
N MET A 43 -3.99 0.74 8.63
CA MET A 43 -3.18 1.70 7.91
C MET A 43 -3.93 2.33 6.74
N CYS A 44 -4.84 1.58 6.13
CA CYS A 44 -5.64 2.04 4.99
C CYS A 44 -6.97 2.68 5.40
N ASP A 45 -7.27 2.71 6.69
CA ASP A 45 -8.52 3.29 7.19
C ASP A 45 -8.60 4.77 6.80
N SER A 46 -9.81 5.22 6.46
CA SER A 46 -10.04 6.60 6.05
C SER A 46 -9.73 7.61 7.15
N GLN A 47 -9.71 7.16 8.40
CA GLN A 47 -9.39 8.02 9.55
C GLN A 47 -7.90 7.99 9.92
N ALA A 48 -7.11 7.13 9.28
CA ALA A 48 -5.70 6.99 9.62
C ALA A 48 -4.90 8.25 9.27
N GLN A 49 -3.94 8.56 10.14
CA GLN A 49 -3.04 9.70 9.95
C GLN A 49 -1.61 9.26 10.30
N PRO A 50 -0.71 9.09 9.34
CA PRO A 50 -0.91 9.20 7.89
C PRO A 50 -1.69 8.02 7.34
N ARG A 51 -2.33 8.23 6.22
CA ARG A 51 -3.10 7.18 5.57
C ARG A 51 -2.25 6.50 4.49
N TYR A 52 -2.29 5.18 4.47
CA TYR A 52 -1.62 4.37 3.47
C TYR A 52 -2.66 3.80 2.50
N MET A 53 -2.20 3.34 1.35
CA MET A 53 -3.07 2.63 0.41
C MET A 53 -2.34 1.41 -0.15
N GLY A 54 -3.10 0.44 -0.64
CA GLY A 54 -2.52 -0.74 -1.27
C GLY A 54 -1.96 -0.43 -2.64
N CYS A 55 -0.95 -1.20 -3.06
CA CYS A 55 -0.42 -1.10 -4.41
C CYS A 55 -1.49 -1.54 -5.41
N LYS A 56 -1.66 -0.77 -6.47
CA LYS A 56 -2.69 -1.09 -7.46
C LYS A 56 -2.41 -2.40 -8.22
N TYR A 57 -1.18 -2.89 -8.18
CA TYR A 57 -0.80 -4.11 -8.89
C TYR A 57 -0.86 -5.36 -8.04
N CYS A 58 -0.45 -5.29 -6.77
CA CYS A 58 -0.37 -6.47 -5.91
C CYS A 58 -1.31 -6.43 -4.72
N LEU A 59 -1.94 -5.31 -4.43
CA LEU A 59 -2.89 -5.18 -3.32
C LEU A 59 -4.03 -4.23 -3.73
N SER A 60 -4.62 -4.52 -4.87
CA SER A 60 -5.63 -3.66 -5.51
C SER A 60 -6.87 -3.47 -4.65
N GLU A 61 -7.18 -4.41 -3.75
CA GLU A 61 -8.33 -4.30 -2.85
C GLU A 61 -8.25 -3.06 -1.96
N TYR A 62 -7.05 -2.61 -1.67
CA TYR A 62 -6.80 -1.44 -0.82
C TYR A 62 -6.26 -0.26 -1.61
N TYR A 63 -6.20 -0.38 -2.93
CA TYR A 63 -5.87 0.74 -3.80
C TYR A 63 -7.09 1.63 -3.91
N GLU A 64 -6.93 2.88 -3.53
CA GLU A 64 -8.04 3.79 -3.50
C GLU A 64 -8.02 4.71 -4.70
N ILE A 65 -9.07 4.58 -5.52
CA ILE A 65 -9.32 5.52 -6.59
C ILE A 65 -10.24 6.59 -6.00
N ASP A 66 -9.94 7.85 -6.28
CA ASP A 66 -10.82 8.92 -5.86
C ASP A 66 -12.13 8.84 -6.68
N LEU A 67 -13.09 8.10 -6.16
CA LEU A 67 -14.36 7.89 -6.83
C LEU A 67 -15.15 9.20 -6.97
N THR A 68 -14.88 10.16 -6.10
CA THR A 68 -15.55 11.46 -6.18
C THR A 68 -15.28 12.15 -7.50
N SER A 69 -14.03 12.05 -7.97
CA SER A 69 -13.68 12.69 -9.23
C SER A 69 -14.29 12.00 -10.45
N LEU A 70 -14.71 10.73 -10.30
CA LEU A 70 -15.35 9.99 -11.40
C LEU A 70 -16.81 10.34 -11.58
N PHE A 71 -17.44 10.92 -10.56
CA PHE A 71 -18.87 11.24 -10.59
C PHE A 71 -19.16 12.74 -10.77
N HIS A 72 -18.15 13.48 -11.08
CA HIS A 72 -18.29 14.93 -11.34
C HIS A 72 -18.23 15.27 -12.84
#